data_da6de981d3d69f392844635e9ea842d4
#
_entry.id   da6de981d3d69f392844635e9ea842d4
#
_cell.length_a   1.000
_cell.length_b   1.000
_cell.length_c   1.000
_cell.angle_alpha   90.00
_cell.angle_beta   90.00
_cell.angle_gamma   90.00
#
_symmetry.space_group_name_H-M   'P 1'
#
loop_
_entity.id
_entity.type
_entity.pdbx_description
1 polymer ?
#
loop_
_entity_poly.entity_id
_entity_poly.type
_entity_poly.pdbx_seq_one_letter_code
_entity_poly.pdbx_strand_id
1 'polypeptide(L)'
;MAAALRERGSQCIAMPYAGWVRLTVHTSTPRVGTLTIRYSHGSGSGAMMSFGTLDTRRMQSYISADVIVQGHTHDCYVLPVAREELSGSGMPRRSHTWHIRCPSYLDDYAERGYSARTGKPPRMYGCVWGRLTVTRTPRRLVAEFSLDVEP
;
A
#
# COMPACT_ATOMS: atom_id res chain seq x y z
N MET A 1 -2.10 -15.91 -8.04
CA MET A 1 -1.12 -15.58 -6.98
C MET A 1 -1.39 -16.32 -5.67
N ALA A 2 -2.57 -16.24 -5.05
CA ALA A 2 -2.84 -16.94 -3.79
C ALA A 2 -2.73 -18.48 -3.87
N ALA A 3 -3.14 -19.08 -4.99
CA ALA A 3 -2.98 -20.53 -5.21
C ALA A 3 -1.50 -20.93 -5.21
N ALA A 4 -0.65 -20.24 -5.96
CA ALA A 4 0.79 -20.49 -6.04
C ALA A 4 1.50 -20.31 -4.68
N LEU A 5 1.02 -19.42 -3.83
CA LEU A 5 1.54 -19.23 -2.48
C LEU A 5 1.13 -20.38 -1.56
N ARG A 6 -0.09 -20.92 -1.71
CA ARG A 6 -0.56 -22.09 -0.95
C ARG A 6 0.22 -23.36 -1.31
N GLU A 7 0.52 -23.57 -2.58
CA GLU A 7 1.36 -24.68 -3.05
C GLU A 7 2.77 -24.66 -2.43
N ARG A 8 3.23 -23.50 -2.00
CA ARG A 8 4.49 -23.32 -1.27
C ARG A 8 4.34 -23.31 0.25
N GLY A 9 3.24 -23.83 0.78
CA GLY A 9 2.98 -23.94 2.22
C GLY A 9 2.53 -22.65 2.91
N SER A 10 2.18 -21.61 2.17
CA SER A 10 1.64 -20.38 2.75
C SER A 10 0.16 -20.53 3.15
N GLN A 11 -0.21 -20.04 4.32
CA GLN A 11 -1.60 -19.98 4.80
C GLN A 11 -2.36 -18.76 4.23
N CYS A 12 -2.13 -18.42 2.97
CA CYS A 12 -2.75 -17.27 2.33
C CYS A 12 -4.22 -17.52 1.99
N ILE A 13 -5.11 -16.63 2.44
CA ILE A 13 -6.52 -16.59 2.03
C ILE A 13 -6.67 -15.44 1.04
N ALA A 14 -7.06 -15.74 -0.20
CA ALA A 14 -7.36 -14.72 -1.18
C ALA A 14 -8.73 -14.09 -0.88
N MET A 15 -8.75 -12.79 -0.73
CA MET A 15 -9.98 -12.01 -0.65
C MET A 15 -10.11 -11.18 -1.94
N PRO A 16 -11.24 -11.29 -2.68
CA PRO A 16 -11.32 -10.75 -4.04
C PRO A 16 -11.29 -9.22 -4.11
N TYR A 17 -11.90 -8.52 -3.17
CA TYR A 17 -12.03 -7.07 -3.22
C TYR A 17 -11.23 -6.31 -2.19
N ALA A 18 -10.94 -6.93 -1.07
CA ALA A 18 -10.23 -6.31 0.02
C ALA A 18 -9.63 -7.37 0.97
N GLY A 19 -8.53 -7.05 1.62
CA GLY A 19 -7.91 -7.99 2.56
C GLY A 19 -6.73 -7.39 3.30
N TRP A 20 -6.06 -8.26 4.05
CA TRP A 20 -4.90 -7.92 4.83
C TRP A 20 -3.72 -8.83 4.49
N VAL A 21 -2.54 -8.25 4.45
CA VAL A 21 -1.28 -8.98 4.39
C VAL A 21 -0.46 -8.61 5.62
N ARG A 22 0.05 -9.62 6.31
CA ARG A 22 1.01 -9.43 7.39
C ARG A 22 2.33 -10.06 6.99
N LEU A 23 3.34 -9.24 6.88
CA LEU A 23 4.71 -9.66 6.66
C LEU A 23 5.42 -9.68 8.01
N THR A 24 5.95 -10.82 8.41
CA THR A 24 6.74 -10.95 9.63
C THR A 24 8.15 -11.30 9.26
N VAL A 25 9.10 -10.50 9.71
CA VAL A 25 10.51 -10.74 9.51
C VAL A 25 11.02 -11.61 10.64
N HIS A 26 11.54 -12.78 10.29
CA HIS A 26 12.23 -13.68 11.20
C HIS A 26 13.71 -13.71 10.85
N THR A 27 14.56 -13.63 11.87
CA THR A 27 15.99 -13.86 11.75
C THR A 27 16.38 -15.01 12.68
N SER A 28 17.64 -15.42 12.68
CA SER A 28 18.14 -16.46 13.61
C SER A 28 18.00 -16.07 15.10
N THR A 29 17.68 -14.86 15.39
CA THR A 29 17.29 -14.28 16.68
C THR A 29 15.81 -13.87 16.64
N PRO A 30 15.20 -13.50 17.80
CA PRO A 30 13.76 -13.26 17.85
C PRO A 30 13.26 -12.24 16.81
N ARG A 31 12.00 -12.37 16.46
CA ARG A 31 11.19 -11.55 15.57
C ARG A 31 11.60 -10.08 15.54
N VAL A 32 11.99 -9.59 14.37
CA VAL A 32 12.50 -8.21 14.18
C VAL A 32 11.36 -7.20 14.04
N GLY A 33 10.30 -7.57 13.35
CA GLY A 33 9.19 -6.66 13.12
C GLY A 33 8.06 -7.30 12.31
N THR A 34 6.97 -6.59 12.23
CA THR A 34 5.81 -6.95 11.41
C THR A 34 5.38 -5.72 10.63
N LEU A 35 5.16 -5.90 9.33
CA LEU A 35 4.55 -4.92 8.46
C LEU A 35 3.13 -5.38 8.11
N THR A 36 2.15 -4.53 8.36
CA THR A 36 0.75 -4.79 8.06
C THR A 36 0.31 -3.98 6.85
N ILE A 37 -0.24 -4.66 5.86
CA ILE A 37 -0.73 -4.05 4.63
C ILE A 37 -2.23 -4.32 4.53
N ARG A 38 -3.01 -3.26 4.41
CA ARG A 38 -4.43 -3.32 4.05
C ARG A 38 -4.58 -3.01 2.57
N TYR A 39 -5.13 -3.92 1.80
CA TYR A 39 -5.43 -3.66 0.39
C TYR A 39 -6.93 -3.67 0.13
N SER A 40 -7.36 -2.89 -0.86
CA SER A 40 -8.72 -2.91 -1.37
C SER A 40 -8.73 -2.49 -2.84
N HIS A 41 -9.75 -2.97 -3.59
CA HIS A 41 -9.95 -2.48 -4.96
C HIS A 41 -10.15 -0.97 -4.97
N GLY A 42 -10.78 -0.43 -3.94
CA GLY A 42 -11.15 0.97 -3.89
C GLY A 42 -12.54 1.22 -4.45
N SER A 43 -12.98 2.46 -4.36
CA SER A 43 -14.28 2.92 -4.86
C SER A 43 -14.18 4.42 -5.18
N GLY A 44 -15.21 4.94 -5.83
CA GLY A 44 -15.35 6.37 -6.10
C GLY A 44 -14.96 6.75 -7.53
N SER A 45 -15.54 7.86 -8.00
CA SER A 45 -15.05 8.56 -9.17
C SER A 45 -13.89 9.44 -8.72
N GLY A 46 -12.72 9.33 -9.35
CA GLY A 46 -11.62 10.22 -9.04
C GLY A 46 -12.08 11.68 -9.14
N ALA A 47 -12.43 12.28 -8.00
CA ALA A 47 -12.85 13.68 -7.97
C ALA A 47 -11.66 14.51 -8.46
N MET A 48 -11.85 15.27 -9.54
CA MET A 48 -10.78 16.04 -10.20
C MET A 48 -10.00 16.92 -9.24
N MET A 49 -10.65 17.44 -8.18
CA MET A 49 -10.01 18.35 -7.23
C MET A 49 -9.23 17.64 -6.11
N SER A 50 -9.56 16.41 -5.77
CA SER A 50 -8.92 15.72 -4.63
C SER A 50 -8.06 14.53 -5.04
N PHE A 51 -8.06 14.15 -6.31
CA PHE A 51 -7.34 12.97 -6.82
C PHE A 51 -7.53 11.71 -5.94
N GLY A 52 -8.69 11.58 -5.27
CA GLY A 52 -8.98 10.48 -4.36
C GLY A 52 -8.34 10.58 -2.97
N THR A 53 -7.65 11.68 -2.64
CA THR A 53 -7.00 11.84 -1.32
C THR A 53 -7.98 11.97 -0.15
N LEU A 54 -9.22 12.39 -0.41
CA LEU A 54 -10.27 12.43 0.61
C LEU A 54 -10.62 11.02 1.11
N ASP A 55 -10.70 10.04 0.23
CA ASP A 55 -10.94 8.65 0.63
C ASP A 55 -9.77 8.09 1.44
N THR A 56 -8.56 8.45 1.07
CA THR A 56 -7.35 8.13 1.82
C THR A 56 -7.44 8.65 3.25
N ARG A 57 -7.82 9.90 3.45
CA ARG A 57 -7.99 10.48 4.80
C ARG A 57 -9.13 9.81 5.59
N ARG A 58 -10.24 9.49 4.93
CA ARG A 58 -11.34 8.75 5.57
C ARG A 58 -10.89 7.36 6.02
N MET A 59 -10.19 6.61 5.18
CA MET A 59 -9.70 5.29 5.55
C MET A 59 -8.76 5.33 6.76
N GLN A 60 -7.96 6.35 6.89
CA GLN A 60 -7.05 6.54 8.01
C GLN A 60 -7.79 6.64 9.36
N SER A 61 -9.05 7.10 9.37
CA SER A 61 -9.82 7.25 10.61
C SER A 61 -10.31 5.91 11.19
N TYR A 62 -10.37 4.85 10.38
CA TYR A 62 -10.91 3.55 10.82
C TYR A 62 -10.01 2.34 10.47
N ILE A 63 -8.92 2.53 9.72
CA ILE A 63 -7.97 1.47 9.40
C ILE A 63 -6.63 1.76 10.07
N SER A 64 -6.15 0.85 10.89
CA SER A 64 -4.82 0.89 11.46
C SER A 64 -3.92 -0.12 10.74
N ALA A 65 -3.11 0.36 9.79
CA ALA A 65 -2.14 -0.43 9.04
C ALA A 65 -0.90 0.40 8.79
N ASP A 66 0.23 -0.25 8.52
CA ASP A 66 1.47 0.44 8.14
C ASP A 66 1.40 0.92 6.69
N VAL A 67 0.73 0.14 5.84
CA VAL A 67 0.52 0.43 4.42
C VAL A 67 -0.95 0.20 4.05
N ILE A 68 -1.56 1.16 3.37
CA ILE A 68 -2.91 1.05 2.81
C ILE A 68 -2.81 1.21 1.30
N VAL A 69 -3.26 0.19 0.56
CA VAL A 69 -3.17 0.13 -0.89
C VAL A 69 -4.57 0.13 -1.50
N GLN A 70 -4.80 1.01 -2.46
CA GLN A 70 -6.05 1.09 -3.21
C GLN A 70 -5.78 1.25 -4.71
N GLY A 71 -6.66 0.68 -5.52
CA GLY A 71 -6.72 0.86 -6.97
C GLY A 71 -7.96 1.64 -7.40
N HIS A 72 -8.61 1.19 -8.45
CA HIS A 72 -9.89 1.63 -9.03
C HIS A 72 -9.84 2.93 -9.82
N THR A 73 -9.33 4.01 -9.27
CA THR A 73 -9.36 5.33 -9.92
C THR A 73 -8.25 5.53 -10.94
N HIS A 74 -7.31 4.61 -11.04
CA HIS A 74 -6.11 4.68 -11.89
C HIS A 74 -5.21 5.90 -11.61
N ASP A 75 -5.43 6.58 -10.49
CA ASP A 75 -4.49 7.60 -10.01
C ASP A 75 -3.26 6.92 -9.42
N CYS A 76 -2.11 7.57 -9.52
CA CYS A 76 -0.87 7.06 -8.94
C CYS A 76 -0.31 8.06 -7.95
N TYR A 77 -0.21 7.67 -6.68
CA TYR A 77 0.51 8.43 -5.67
C TYR A 77 0.92 7.57 -4.48
N VAL A 78 1.92 8.04 -3.79
CA VAL A 78 2.39 7.50 -2.51
C VAL A 78 2.39 8.65 -1.50
N LEU A 79 1.56 8.55 -0.47
CA LEU A 79 1.37 9.60 0.52
C LEU A 79 1.67 9.06 1.92
N PRO A 80 2.77 9.47 2.56
CA PRO A 80 3.01 9.19 3.97
C PRO A 80 2.17 10.12 4.85
N VAL A 81 1.47 9.55 5.82
CA VAL A 81 0.68 10.31 6.80
C VAL A 81 1.19 10.02 8.19
N ALA A 82 1.71 11.04 8.86
CA ALA A 82 2.25 10.91 10.20
C ALA A 82 1.14 10.70 11.23
N ARG A 83 1.44 9.90 12.25
CA ARG A 83 0.62 9.69 13.43
C ARG A 83 1.46 9.87 14.71
N GLU A 84 0.81 10.29 15.76
CA GLU A 84 1.35 10.21 17.10
C GLU A 84 0.61 9.14 17.88
N GLU A 85 1.34 8.30 18.56
CA GLU A 85 0.82 7.17 19.34
C GLU A 85 1.60 7.04 20.66
N LEU A 86 0.97 6.43 21.66
CA LEU A 86 1.67 6.02 22.85
C LEU A 86 2.30 4.64 22.66
N SER A 87 3.58 4.52 22.98
CA SER A 87 4.25 3.23 23.06
C SER A 87 3.72 2.41 24.24
N GLY A 88 3.96 1.12 24.26
CA GLY A 88 3.61 0.26 25.41
C GLY A 88 4.26 0.69 26.75
N SER A 89 5.32 1.50 26.69
CA SER A 89 5.96 2.12 27.87
C SER A 89 5.40 3.50 28.22
N GLY A 90 4.32 3.94 27.58
CA GLY A 90 3.69 5.25 27.84
C GLY A 90 4.43 6.45 27.22
N MET A 91 5.45 6.24 26.42
CA MET A 91 6.19 7.33 25.77
C MET A 91 5.56 7.66 24.41
N PRO A 92 5.35 8.96 24.08
CA PRO A 92 4.91 9.38 22.75
C PRO A 92 5.92 8.94 21.70
N ARG A 93 5.42 8.41 20.59
CA ARG A 93 6.21 8.09 19.41
C ARG A 93 5.50 8.56 18.16
N ARG A 94 6.27 8.89 17.14
CA ARG A 94 5.73 9.15 15.81
C ARG A 94 5.86 7.89 14.97
N SER A 95 4.78 7.55 14.30
CA SER A 95 4.72 6.55 13.25
C SER A 95 4.12 7.18 11.99
N HIS A 96 4.09 6.45 10.91
CA HIS A 96 3.42 6.88 9.69
C HIS A 96 2.73 5.70 9.02
N THR A 97 1.66 5.99 8.31
CA THR A 97 1.02 5.06 7.39
C THR A 97 1.29 5.49 5.97
N TRP A 98 1.73 4.58 5.15
CA TRP A 98 1.84 4.79 3.72
C TRP A 98 0.49 4.55 3.05
N HIS A 99 -0.05 5.58 2.41
CA HIS A 99 -1.21 5.46 1.54
C HIS A 99 -0.76 5.40 0.10
N ILE A 100 -1.11 4.31 -0.57
CA ILE A 100 -0.74 4.04 -1.95
C ILE A 100 -2.01 3.97 -2.78
N ARG A 101 -2.07 4.79 -3.83
CA ARG A 101 -3.00 4.61 -4.91
C ARG A 101 -2.24 4.01 -6.08
N CYS A 102 -2.63 2.80 -6.48
CA CYS A 102 -1.97 2.10 -7.57
C CYS A 102 -2.52 2.54 -8.92
N PRO A 103 -1.65 2.79 -9.90
CA PRO A 103 -2.07 3.02 -11.28
C PRO A 103 -2.65 1.75 -11.90
N SER A 104 -3.10 1.85 -13.12
CA SER A 104 -3.53 0.71 -13.94
C SER A 104 -2.36 0.08 -14.68
N TYR A 105 -2.42 -1.21 -14.95
CA TYR A 105 -1.54 -1.85 -15.93
C TYR A 105 -2.04 -1.62 -17.37
N LEU A 106 -3.24 -1.09 -17.53
CA LEU A 106 -3.83 -0.82 -18.82
C LEU A 106 -3.56 0.63 -19.21
N ASP A 107 -3.01 0.84 -20.40
CA ASP A 107 -2.92 2.16 -21.02
C ASP A 107 -4.33 2.55 -21.54
N ASP A 108 -5.09 3.21 -20.66
CA ASP A 108 -6.43 3.67 -20.94
C ASP A 108 -6.49 4.80 -22.00
N TYR A 109 -5.32 5.37 -22.35
CA TYR A 109 -5.21 6.47 -23.29
C TYR A 109 -4.69 6.03 -24.67
N ALA A 110 -4.30 4.77 -24.82
CA ALA A 110 -3.97 4.19 -26.12
C ALA A 110 -5.14 4.30 -27.09
N GLU A 111 -4.86 4.20 -28.37
CA GLU A 111 -5.87 4.23 -29.43
C GLU A 111 -7.00 3.24 -29.12
N ARG A 112 -8.24 3.74 -29.06
CA ARG A 112 -9.46 3.04 -28.62
C ARG A 112 -9.58 2.79 -27.10
N GLY A 113 -8.68 3.30 -26.28
CA GLY A 113 -8.78 3.22 -24.82
C GLY A 113 -10.04 3.94 -24.28
N TYR A 114 -10.48 3.54 -23.10
CA TYR A 114 -11.67 4.12 -22.47
C TYR A 114 -11.52 5.62 -22.22
N SER A 115 -10.37 6.05 -21.72
CA SER A 115 -10.08 7.45 -21.41
C SER A 115 -10.04 8.31 -22.67
N ALA A 116 -9.42 7.82 -23.75
CA ALA A 116 -9.39 8.51 -25.02
C ALA A 116 -10.81 8.71 -25.62
N ARG A 117 -11.66 7.68 -25.55
CA ARG A 117 -13.04 7.76 -26.07
C ARG A 117 -13.97 8.64 -25.24
N THR A 118 -13.70 8.77 -23.94
CA THR A 118 -14.56 9.52 -23.02
C THR A 118 -14.04 10.91 -22.68
N GLY A 119 -12.95 11.36 -23.33
CA GLY A 119 -12.33 12.66 -23.09
C GLY A 119 -11.75 12.84 -21.69
N LYS A 120 -11.42 11.74 -21.01
CA LYS A 120 -10.76 11.80 -19.71
C LYS A 120 -9.27 12.12 -19.89
N PRO A 121 -8.63 12.80 -18.91
CA PRO A 121 -7.21 13.05 -18.98
C PRO A 121 -6.41 11.75 -18.98
N PRO A 122 -5.20 11.73 -19.57
CA PRO A 122 -4.31 10.58 -19.50
C PRO A 122 -3.97 10.25 -18.05
N ARG A 123 -3.83 8.97 -17.76
CA ARG A 123 -3.46 8.45 -16.44
C ARG A 123 -2.12 7.75 -16.55
N MET A 124 -1.37 7.74 -15.45
CA MET A 124 -0.16 6.92 -15.37
C MET A 124 -0.55 5.44 -15.40
N TYR A 125 0.20 4.64 -16.16
CA TYR A 125 0.14 3.18 -16.08
C TYR A 125 1.45 2.66 -15.47
N GLY A 126 1.42 1.48 -14.86
CA GLY A 126 2.58 0.90 -14.21
C GLY A 126 2.25 0.29 -12.86
N CYS A 127 3.18 0.37 -11.93
CA CYS A 127 3.04 -0.21 -10.60
C CYS A 127 3.74 0.63 -9.53
N VAL A 128 3.46 0.28 -8.28
CA VAL A 128 4.21 0.78 -7.11
C VAL A 128 4.96 -0.39 -6.49
N TRP A 129 6.25 -0.24 -6.31
CA TRP A 129 7.11 -1.23 -5.68
C TRP A 129 7.31 -0.91 -4.20
N GLY A 130 7.17 -1.91 -3.35
CA GLY A 130 7.55 -1.84 -1.94
C GLY A 130 8.81 -2.65 -1.69
N ARG A 131 9.81 -2.03 -1.07
CA ARG A 131 11.05 -2.70 -0.64
C ARG A 131 11.12 -2.72 0.88
N LEU A 132 11.17 -3.91 1.45
CA LEU A 132 11.45 -4.10 2.88
C LEU A 132 12.91 -4.46 3.07
N THR A 133 13.67 -3.56 3.67
CA THR A 133 15.10 -3.76 3.98
C THR A 133 15.27 -4.00 5.47
N VAL A 134 16.00 -5.04 5.81
CA VAL A 134 16.35 -5.37 7.20
C VAL A 134 17.83 -5.16 7.40
N THR A 135 18.17 -4.19 8.23
CA THR A 135 19.57 -3.83 8.52
C THR A 135 19.93 -4.17 9.96
N ARG A 136 21.04 -4.87 10.14
CA ARG A 136 21.61 -5.14 11.45
C ARG A 136 22.52 -3.99 11.86
N THR A 137 22.17 -3.31 12.95
CA THR A 137 23.07 -2.35 13.60
C THR A 137 23.70 -2.99 14.83
N PRO A 138 24.82 -2.44 15.38
CA PRO A 138 25.43 -2.97 16.60
C PRO A 138 24.50 -3.03 17.82
N ARG A 139 23.42 -2.25 17.83
CA ARG A 139 22.50 -2.14 18.97
C ARG A 139 21.12 -2.75 18.71
N ARG A 140 20.71 -2.91 17.44
CA ARG A 140 19.37 -3.40 17.10
C ARG A 140 19.29 -3.86 15.65
N LEU A 141 18.27 -4.64 15.35
CA LEU A 141 17.80 -4.87 13.97
C LEU A 141 16.77 -3.82 13.64
N VAL A 142 16.88 -3.24 12.46
CA VAL A 142 15.95 -2.23 11.94
C VAL A 142 15.36 -2.77 10.64
N ALA A 143 14.04 -2.75 10.55
CA ALA A 143 13.32 -3.01 9.31
C ALA A 143 12.82 -1.68 8.76
N GLU A 144 13.22 -1.35 7.54
CA GLU A 144 12.82 -0.14 6.83
C GLU A 144 12.03 -0.54 5.59
N PHE A 145 10.98 0.22 5.33
CA PHE A 145 10.14 0.04 4.15
C PHE A 145 10.21 1.29 3.28
N SER A 146 10.53 1.12 2.02
CA SER A 146 10.53 2.18 1.02
C SER A 146 9.60 1.83 -0.14
N LEU A 147 9.13 2.85 -0.84
CA LEU A 147 8.23 2.74 -1.97
C LEU A 147 8.78 3.51 -3.16
N ASP A 148 8.72 2.89 -4.32
CA ASP A 148 9.08 3.48 -5.60
C ASP A 148 7.91 3.32 -6.57
N VAL A 149 7.75 4.29 -7.47
CA VAL A 149 6.74 4.30 -8.53
C VAL A 149 7.46 4.08 -9.85
N GLU A 150 7.07 3.07 -10.58
CA GLU A 150 7.55 2.81 -11.93
C GLU A 150 6.40 2.97 -12.94
N PRO A 151 6.60 3.78 -13.99
CA PRO A 151 5.65 3.92 -15.08
C PRO A 151 5.59 2.69 -15.97
#